data_9591c8b7430d04673bc4bba8065e743a
#
_entry.id   9591c8b7430d04673bc4bba8065e743a
#
_cell.length_a   1.000
_cell.length_b   1.000
_cell.length_c   1.000
_cell.angle_alpha   90.00
_cell.angle_beta   90.00
_cell.angle_gamma   90.00
#
_symmetry.space_group_name_H-M   'P 1'
#
loop_
_entity.id
_entity.type
_entity.pdbx_description
1 polymer ?
#
loop_
_entity_poly.entity_id
_entity_poly.type
_entity_poly.pdbx_seq_one_letter_code
_entity_poly.pdbx_strand_id
1 'polypeptide(L)'
;MTDVKTILVGTVGQGILRSGDGGETWGRIGIGAGLHSDALVRTLLNTPTSPEIVFAGTDKGLYRSGNAGKTWQPVDSSLNSYNVWALAADPGDPNLMFAGTGTPTPAALFRSSDAGKTWEKRPMEVAEECPNVGVPRVTGIAVDPVTRRDIWVGLEVDGLRHSSDGGDTWESINGAIPNPDVHNVA
;
A
#
# COMPACT_ATOMS: atom_id res chain seq x y z
N MET A 1 5.14 14.78 -30.12
CA MET A 1 5.97 13.97 -29.18
C MET A 1 5.03 12.96 -28.57
N THR A 2 5.24 11.68 -28.81
CA THR A 2 4.49 10.61 -28.12
C THR A 2 4.87 10.68 -26.65
N ASP A 3 3.87 10.87 -25.80
CA ASP A 3 4.03 10.91 -24.35
C ASP A 3 4.44 9.49 -23.90
N VAL A 4 5.75 9.33 -23.62
CA VAL A 4 6.32 8.03 -23.26
C VAL A 4 5.84 7.65 -21.87
N LYS A 5 4.94 6.70 -21.81
CA LYS A 5 4.39 6.21 -20.54
C LYS A 5 5.33 5.24 -19.86
N THR A 6 5.75 5.57 -18.64
CA THR A 6 6.41 4.60 -17.75
C THR A 6 5.38 3.66 -17.15
N ILE A 7 5.65 2.37 -17.20
CA ILE A 7 4.84 1.32 -16.56
C ILE A 7 5.72 0.58 -15.55
N LEU A 8 5.17 0.36 -14.36
CA LEU A 8 5.78 -0.44 -13.31
C LEU A 8 4.88 -1.62 -12.97
N VAL A 9 5.47 -2.79 -12.82
CA VAL A 9 4.77 -4.01 -12.44
C VAL A 9 5.47 -4.62 -11.24
N GLY A 10 4.77 -4.68 -10.11
CA GLY A 10 5.20 -5.42 -8.93
C GLY A 10 5.05 -6.92 -9.16
N THR A 11 6.01 -7.69 -8.71
CA THR A 11 5.99 -9.15 -8.86
C THR A 11 6.21 -9.86 -7.54
N VAL A 12 5.82 -11.12 -7.51
CA VAL A 12 6.08 -12.00 -6.36
C VAL A 12 7.44 -12.69 -6.57
N GLY A 13 8.47 -12.20 -5.87
CA GLY A 13 9.80 -12.82 -5.84
C GLY A 13 10.75 -12.41 -6.99
N GLN A 14 10.36 -11.43 -7.82
CA GLN A 14 11.26 -10.88 -8.86
C GLN A 14 11.42 -9.34 -8.77
N GLY A 15 10.97 -8.73 -7.68
CA GLY A 15 11.01 -7.28 -7.51
C GLY A 15 10.05 -6.55 -8.44
N ILE A 16 10.53 -5.51 -9.10
CA ILE A 16 9.75 -4.66 -10.01
C ILE A 16 10.24 -4.82 -11.45
N LEU A 17 9.32 -4.98 -12.38
CA LEU A 17 9.59 -4.80 -13.80
C LEU A 17 9.22 -3.37 -14.20
N ARG A 18 10.06 -2.73 -15.00
CA ARG A 18 9.88 -1.37 -15.50
C ARG A 18 9.96 -1.31 -17.01
N SER A 19 8.98 -0.69 -17.62
CA SER A 19 9.03 -0.24 -19.02
C SER A 19 9.14 1.29 -19.05
N GLY A 20 9.94 1.82 -19.95
CA GLY A 20 10.07 3.25 -20.20
C GLY A 20 9.53 3.68 -21.57
N ASP A 21 8.90 2.78 -22.30
CA ASP A 21 8.49 2.94 -23.70
C ASP A 21 7.04 2.49 -23.96
N GLY A 22 6.22 2.49 -22.89
CA GLY A 22 4.81 2.13 -23.01
C GLY A 22 4.54 0.63 -23.03
N GLY A 23 5.50 -0.20 -22.62
CA GLY A 23 5.35 -1.65 -22.51
C GLY A 23 6.01 -2.43 -23.65
N GLU A 24 6.73 -1.76 -24.56
CA GLU A 24 7.44 -2.44 -25.67
C GLU A 24 8.64 -3.24 -25.16
N THR A 25 9.42 -2.65 -24.23
CA THR A 25 10.54 -3.35 -23.57
C THR A 25 10.43 -3.29 -22.05
N TRP A 26 10.97 -4.31 -21.38
CA TRP A 26 10.91 -4.44 -19.93
C TRP A 26 12.28 -4.73 -19.34
N GLY A 27 12.64 -3.97 -18.33
CA GLY A 27 13.83 -4.19 -17.51
C GLY A 27 13.46 -4.55 -16.08
N ARG A 28 14.20 -5.48 -15.49
CA ARG A 28 14.06 -5.84 -14.09
C ARG A 28 14.80 -4.85 -13.20
N ILE A 29 14.12 -4.33 -12.19
CA ILE A 29 14.70 -3.51 -11.13
C ILE A 29 15.13 -4.44 -9.99
N GLY A 30 16.39 -4.38 -9.60
CA GLY A 30 16.97 -5.23 -8.58
C GLY A 30 17.95 -4.49 -7.67
N ILE A 31 18.87 -5.23 -7.03
CA ILE A 31 19.80 -4.74 -6.00
C ILE A 31 20.62 -3.53 -6.47
N GLY A 32 21.10 -3.53 -7.72
CA GLY A 32 21.85 -2.40 -8.28
C GLY A 32 21.07 -1.09 -8.38
N ALA A 33 19.74 -1.17 -8.34
CA ALA A 33 18.83 -0.03 -8.32
C ALA A 33 18.23 0.23 -6.93
N GLY A 34 18.73 -0.45 -5.89
CA GLY A 34 18.34 -0.24 -4.50
C GLY A 34 17.12 -1.01 -4.01
N LEU A 35 16.54 -1.89 -4.83
CA LEU A 35 15.45 -2.78 -4.43
C LEU A 35 15.98 -4.21 -4.25
N HIS A 36 15.55 -4.91 -3.21
CA HIS A 36 15.83 -6.34 -3.07
C HIS A 36 15.31 -7.10 -4.28
N SER A 37 16.18 -7.91 -4.92
CA SER A 37 15.87 -8.60 -6.18
C SER A 37 14.79 -9.68 -6.06
N ASP A 38 14.59 -10.20 -4.87
CA ASP A 38 13.61 -11.23 -4.51
C ASP A 38 12.41 -10.67 -3.73
N ALA A 39 12.29 -9.34 -3.65
CA ALA A 39 11.18 -8.71 -2.94
C ALA A 39 9.82 -9.15 -3.49
N LEU A 40 8.91 -9.46 -2.59
CA LEU A 40 7.50 -9.67 -2.90
C LEU A 40 6.83 -8.29 -2.93
N VAL A 41 6.67 -7.72 -4.12
CA VAL A 41 6.02 -6.40 -4.27
C VAL A 41 4.52 -6.60 -4.32
N ARG A 42 3.83 -6.15 -3.26
CA ARG A 42 2.39 -6.33 -3.06
C ARG A 42 1.58 -5.19 -3.67
N THR A 43 2.12 -3.97 -3.57
CA THR A 43 1.43 -2.76 -4.00
C THR A 43 2.42 -1.73 -4.52
N LEU A 44 1.97 -0.97 -5.51
CA LEU A 44 2.67 0.19 -6.04
C LEU A 44 1.72 1.39 -5.98
N LEU A 45 2.20 2.51 -5.49
CA LEU A 45 1.44 3.76 -5.41
C LEU A 45 2.26 4.89 -5.98
N ASN A 46 1.76 5.55 -7.01
CA ASN A 46 2.28 6.84 -7.46
C ASN A 46 1.51 7.99 -6.80
N THR A 47 2.19 9.08 -6.47
CA THR A 47 1.53 10.23 -5.88
C THR A 47 0.81 11.05 -6.96
N PRO A 48 -0.42 11.53 -6.72
CA PRO A 48 -1.22 12.22 -7.74
C PRO A 48 -0.56 13.47 -8.32
N THR A 49 0.20 14.19 -7.50
CA THR A 49 0.81 15.50 -7.85
C THR A 49 2.25 15.37 -8.36
N SER A 50 2.90 14.23 -8.17
CA SER A 50 4.31 14.00 -8.51
C SER A 50 4.47 12.57 -9.02
N PRO A 51 4.15 12.32 -10.30
CA PRO A 51 4.11 10.96 -10.84
C PRO A 51 5.49 10.27 -10.89
N GLU A 52 6.59 11.03 -10.74
CA GLU A 52 7.93 10.48 -10.55
C GLU A 52 8.17 9.89 -9.17
N ILE A 53 7.37 10.25 -8.16
CA ILE A 53 7.42 9.70 -6.83
C ILE A 53 6.52 8.46 -6.78
N VAL A 54 7.15 7.32 -6.53
CA VAL A 54 6.45 6.04 -6.43
C VAL A 54 6.84 5.34 -5.14
N PHE A 55 5.86 4.77 -4.46
CA PHE A 55 6.06 3.90 -3.31
C PHE A 55 5.79 2.44 -3.68
N ALA A 56 6.55 1.53 -3.07
CA ALA A 56 6.37 0.09 -3.21
C ALA A 56 6.24 -0.55 -1.82
N GLY A 57 5.10 -1.18 -1.58
CA GLY A 57 4.89 -2.01 -0.41
C GLY A 57 5.39 -3.43 -0.68
N THR A 58 6.25 -3.93 0.20
CA THR A 58 6.93 -5.21 0.02
C THR A 58 6.95 -6.04 1.31
N ASP A 59 7.43 -7.28 1.19
CA ASP A 59 7.75 -8.14 2.33
C ASP A 59 9.00 -7.70 3.10
N LYS A 60 9.68 -6.66 2.64
CA LYS A 60 10.87 -6.05 3.27
C LYS A 60 10.58 -4.60 3.71
N GLY A 61 9.31 -4.26 3.95
CA GLY A 61 8.89 -2.91 4.31
C GLY A 61 8.52 -2.04 3.11
N LEU A 62 8.63 -0.73 3.31
CA LEU A 62 8.26 0.28 2.33
C LEU A 62 9.49 0.81 1.60
N TYR A 63 9.39 0.91 0.28
CA TYR A 63 10.40 1.54 -0.58
C TYR A 63 9.83 2.76 -1.28
N ARG A 64 10.70 3.73 -1.59
CA ARG A 64 10.37 4.94 -2.33
C ARG A 64 11.33 5.15 -3.50
N SER A 65 10.78 5.50 -4.65
CA SER A 65 11.48 6.06 -5.80
C SER A 65 11.15 7.53 -5.97
N GLY A 66 12.10 8.35 -6.36
CA GLY A 66 11.91 9.75 -6.76
C GLY A 66 12.18 10.00 -8.24
N ASN A 67 12.25 8.94 -9.07
CA ASN A 67 12.62 9.04 -10.49
C ASN A 67 11.85 8.05 -11.36
N ALA A 68 10.56 7.90 -11.12
CA ALA A 68 9.65 7.03 -11.85
C ALA A 68 10.13 5.56 -11.87
N GLY A 69 10.56 5.06 -10.72
CA GLY A 69 10.92 3.66 -10.52
C GLY A 69 12.28 3.24 -11.09
N LYS A 70 13.15 4.16 -11.46
CA LYS A 70 14.51 3.81 -11.94
C LYS A 70 15.41 3.36 -10.80
N THR A 71 15.35 4.04 -9.65
CA THR A 71 16.08 3.67 -8.43
C THR A 71 15.17 3.76 -7.23
N TRP A 72 15.47 2.98 -6.19
CA TRP A 72 14.66 2.83 -5.00
C TRP A 72 15.50 2.95 -3.75
N GLN A 73 14.89 3.42 -2.68
CA GLN A 73 15.49 3.47 -1.35
C GLN A 73 14.47 2.98 -0.33
N PRO A 74 14.88 2.22 0.69
CA PRO A 74 14.01 1.90 1.81
C PRO A 74 13.61 3.20 2.51
N VAL A 75 12.34 3.29 2.90
CA VAL A 75 11.86 4.38 3.76
C VAL A 75 12.20 4.00 5.19
N ASP A 76 13.08 4.76 5.83
CA ASP A 76 13.43 4.52 7.24
C ASP A 76 12.25 4.90 8.14
N SER A 77 11.48 3.91 8.51
CA SER A 77 10.23 4.07 9.27
C SER A 77 9.85 2.84 10.06
N SER A 78 8.82 2.97 10.89
CA SER A 78 8.21 1.86 11.62
C SER A 78 7.70 0.72 10.73
N LEU A 79 7.52 0.97 9.43
CA LEU A 79 7.07 -0.05 8.45
C LEU A 79 8.16 -1.05 8.04
N ASN A 80 9.45 -0.80 8.37
CA ASN A 80 10.56 -1.68 7.96
C ASN A 80 10.47 -3.11 8.54
N SER A 81 9.76 -3.27 9.64
CA SER A 81 9.52 -4.57 10.29
C SER A 81 8.22 -5.24 9.85
N TYR A 82 7.49 -4.66 8.88
CA TYR A 82 6.19 -5.15 8.45
C TYR A 82 6.19 -5.54 6.97
N ASN A 83 5.36 -6.51 6.62
CA ASN A 83 4.92 -6.73 5.25
C ASN A 83 3.85 -5.69 4.90
N VAL A 84 4.16 -4.83 3.93
CA VAL A 84 3.23 -3.79 3.45
C VAL A 84 2.43 -4.36 2.28
N TRP A 85 1.12 -4.51 2.50
CA TRP A 85 0.20 -5.15 1.56
C TRP A 85 -0.61 -4.16 0.72
N ALA A 86 -1.00 -3.03 1.33
CA ALA A 86 -1.80 -2.02 0.66
C ALA A 86 -1.24 -0.61 0.91
N LEU A 87 -1.37 0.26 -0.08
CA LEU A 87 -1.03 1.68 0.00
C LEU A 87 -2.14 2.49 -0.63
N ALA A 88 -2.48 3.61 -0.01
CA ALA A 88 -3.38 4.61 -0.58
C ALA A 88 -2.86 6.02 -0.28
N ALA A 89 -3.19 6.97 -1.16
CA ALA A 89 -2.97 8.39 -0.94
C ALA A 89 -4.32 9.12 -1.02
N ASP A 90 -4.47 10.17 -0.26
CA ASP A 90 -5.60 11.10 -0.41
C ASP A 90 -5.48 11.79 -1.77
N PRO A 91 -6.50 11.74 -2.62
CA PRO A 91 -6.44 12.31 -3.96
C PRO A 91 -6.31 13.84 -3.96
N GLY A 92 -6.68 14.52 -2.88
CA GLY A 92 -6.62 15.97 -2.73
C GLY A 92 -5.50 16.48 -1.81
N ASP A 93 -4.82 15.60 -1.06
CA ASP A 93 -3.69 15.96 -0.20
C ASP A 93 -2.56 14.92 -0.34
N PRO A 94 -1.52 15.21 -1.12
CA PRO A 94 -0.42 14.28 -1.33
C PRO A 94 0.42 14.01 -0.08
N ASN A 95 0.22 14.75 1.01
CA ASN A 95 0.88 14.49 2.28
C ASN A 95 0.18 13.39 3.07
N LEU A 96 -1.12 13.19 2.85
CA LEU A 96 -1.91 12.21 3.56
C LEU A 96 -1.88 10.87 2.83
N MET A 97 -1.29 9.87 3.48
CA MET A 97 -1.13 8.52 2.92
C MET A 97 -1.45 7.46 3.97
N PHE A 98 -1.87 6.30 3.51
CA PHE A 98 -2.16 5.13 4.34
C PHE A 98 -1.38 3.92 3.86
N ALA A 99 -0.94 3.09 4.81
CA ALA A 99 -0.28 1.82 4.54
C ALA A 99 -0.90 0.72 5.40
N GLY A 100 -1.30 -0.35 4.75
CA GLY A 100 -1.84 -1.55 5.40
C GLY A 100 -0.82 -2.68 5.41
N THR A 101 -0.76 -3.41 6.52
CA THR A 101 0.18 -4.52 6.72
C THR A 101 -0.53 -5.86 6.87
N GLY A 102 0.22 -6.95 6.88
CA GLY A 102 -0.32 -8.29 7.04
C GLY A 102 0.74 -9.37 7.11
N THR A 103 0.28 -10.61 7.11
CA THR A 103 1.07 -11.84 7.22
C THR A 103 2.40 -11.81 6.46
N PRO A 104 3.50 -12.30 7.06
CA PRO A 104 3.64 -12.92 8.39
C PRO A 104 3.65 -11.95 9.57
N THR A 105 3.62 -10.64 9.32
CA THR A 105 3.47 -9.63 10.37
C THR A 105 2.01 -9.37 10.70
N PRO A 106 1.69 -8.83 11.87
CA PRO A 106 0.31 -8.48 12.22
C PRO A 106 -0.31 -7.50 11.23
N ALA A 107 -1.60 -7.65 10.95
CA ALA A 107 -2.36 -6.66 10.22
C ALA A 107 -2.46 -5.37 11.06
N ALA A 108 -2.18 -4.25 10.45
CA ALA A 108 -2.27 -2.93 11.06
C ALA A 108 -2.44 -1.87 9.98
N LEU A 109 -2.97 -0.73 10.38
CA LEU A 109 -3.02 0.46 9.53
C LEU A 109 -2.05 1.51 10.04
N PHE A 110 -1.34 2.13 9.13
CA PHE A 110 -0.46 3.26 9.40
C PHE A 110 -0.89 4.46 8.56
N ARG A 111 -0.72 5.66 9.12
CA ARG A 111 -0.96 6.94 8.44
C ARG A 111 0.32 7.76 8.40
N SER A 112 0.57 8.38 7.27
CA SER A 112 1.54 9.46 7.09
C SER A 112 0.80 10.76 6.83
N SER A 113 1.32 11.87 7.36
CA SER A 113 0.84 13.25 7.12
C SER A 113 1.92 14.13 6.51
N ASP A 114 3.01 13.53 6.01
CA ASP A 114 4.20 14.22 5.51
C ASP A 114 4.73 13.62 4.19
N ALA A 115 3.82 13.15 3.34
CA ALA A 115 4.11 12.53 2.04
C ALA A 115 4.98 11.26 2.17
N GLY A 116 4.69 10.44 3.17
CA GLY A 116 5.31 9.13 3.35
C GLY A 116 6.71 9.15 3.98
N LYS A 117 7.12 10.24 4.59
CA LYS A 117 8.41 10.33 5.30
C LYS A 117 8.35 9.65 6.66
N THR A 118 7.28 9.92 7.42
CA THR A 118 7.04 9.27 8.72
C THR A 118 5.68 8.57 8.74
N TRP A 119 5.56 7.52 9.55
CA TRP A 119 4.37 6.68 9.61
C TRP A 119 3.98 6.38 11.05
N GLU A 120 2.73 6.61 11.37
CA GLU A 120 2.15 6.39 12.69
C GLU A 120 1.07 5.30 12.63
N LYS A 121 1.16 4.32 13.54
CA LYS A 121 0.15 3.26 13.64
C LYS A 121 -1.16 3.83 14.13
N ARG A 122 -2.26 3.46 13.48
CA ARG A 122 -3.62 3.90 13.83
C ARG A 122 -4.33 2.85 14.70
N PRO A 123 -5.27 3.27 15.58
CA PRO A 123 -5.94 2.38 16.52
C PRO A 123 -7.10 1.60 15.87
N MET A 124 -6.85 0.97 14.74
CA MET A 124 -7.81 0.10 14.06
C MET A 124 -7.74 -1.31 14.68
N GLU A 125 -8.87 -1.78 15.22
CA GLU A 125 -8.96 -3.14 15.73
C GLU A 125 -9.02 -4.16 14.58
N VAL A 126 -8.17 -5.17 14.68
CA VAL A 126 -8.09 -6.29 13.74
C VAL A 126 -7.98 -7.58 14.55
N ALA A 127 -8.65 -8.63 14.13
CA ALA A 127 -8.54 -9.94 14.76
C ALA A 127 -7.08 -10.44 14.72
N GLU A 128 -6.62 -11.08 15.79
CA GLU A 128 -5.27 -11.69 15.80
C GLU A 128 -5.20 -12.88 14.86
N GLU A 129 -6.26 -13.68 14.85
CA GLU A 129 -6.41 -14.85 13.98
C GLU A 129 -7.90 -15.14 13.77
N CYS A 130 -8.28 -15.48 12.56
CA CYS A 130 -9.61 -15.95 12.24
C CYS A 130 -9.63 -17.48 12.20
N PRO A 131 -10.48 -18.16 12.99
CA PRO A 131 -10.50 -19.60 13.09
C PRO A 131 -10.62 -20.31 11.74
N ASN A 132 -9.73 -21.26 11.47
CA ASN A 132 -9.65 -22.08 10.25
C ASN A 132 -9.28 -21.32 8.96
N VAL A 133 -8.93 -20.03 9.03
CA VAL A 133 -8.61 -19.23 7.85
C VAL A 133 -7.22 -18.62 7.94
N GLY A 134 -6.83 -18.07 9.08
CA GLY A 134 -5.49 -17.53 9.30
C GLY A 134 -5.46 -16.09 9.79
N VAL A 135 -4.30 -15.47 9.67
CA VAL A 135 -4.05 -14.10 10.14
C VAL A 135 -4.54 -13.09 9.10
N PRO A 136 -5.35 -12.10 9.50
CA PRO A 136 -5.83 -11.06 8.60
C PRO A 136 -4.71 -10.27 7.90
N ARG A 137 -5.06 -9.69 6.75
CA ARG A 137 -4.22 -8.79 5.98
C ARG A 137 -5.04 -7.58 5.54
N VAL A 138 -4.44 -6.41 5.54
CA VAL A 138 -5.06 -5.24 4.91
C VAL A 138 -4.85 -5.33 3.40
N THR A 139 -5.90 -5.66 2.66
CA THR A 139 -5.85 -5.95 1.23
C THR A 139 -6.27 -4.76 0.36
N GLY A 140 -7.03 -3.81 0.91
CA GLY A 140 -7.47 -2.61 0.21
C GLY A 140 -7.66 -1.43 1.15
N ILE A 141 -7.42 -0.23 0.64
CA ILE A 141 -7.67 1.04 1.33
C ILE A 141 -8.26 2.00 0.31
N ALA A 142 -9.44 2.55 0.60
CA ALA A 142 -10.09 3.57 -0.21
C ALA A 142 -10.29 4.85 0.63
N VAL A 143 -9.94 5.99 0.05
CA VAL A 143 -10.18 7.32 0.62
C VAL A 143 -11.23 8.01 -0.24
N ASP A 144 -12.31 8.49 0.37
CA ASP A 144 -13.35 9.23 -0.34
C ASP A 144 -12.78 10.51 -0.96
N PRO A 145 -12.88 10.70 -2.28
CA PRO A 145 -12.29 11.85 -2.96
C PRO A 145 -13.01 13.19 -2.66
N VAL A 146 -14.21 13.14 -2.08
CA VAL A 146 -15.04 14.33 -1.80
C VAL A 146 -14.89 14.74 -0.34
N THR A 147 -15.22 13.85 0.59
CA THR A 147 -15.13 14.15 2.04
C THR A 147 -13.70 14.12 2.52
N ARG A 148 -12.88 13.22 1.95
CA ARG A 148 -11.47 12.98 2.31
C ARG A 148 -11.27 12.58 3.77
N ARG A 149 -12.35 12.39 4.50
CA ARG A 149 -12.41 11.94 5.89
C ARG A 149 -12.96 10.54 6.02
N ASP A 150 -13.78 10.14 5.05
CA ASP A 150 -14.30 8.79 4.97
C ASP A 150 -13.27 7.86 4.35
N ILE A 151 -12.88 6.83 5.09
CA ILE A 151 -11.85 5.87 4.69
C ILE A 151 -12.39 4.47 4.95
N TRP A 152 -12.25 3.62 3.96
CA TRP A 152 -12.59 2.20 4.07
C TRP A 152 -11.34 1.34 3.98
N VAL A 153 -11.28 0.32 4.81
CA VAL A 153 -10.19 -0.65 4.83
C VAL A 153 -10.76 -2.05 4.71
N GLY A 154 -10.36 -2.75 3.66
CA GLY A 154 -10.65 -4.17 3.44
C GLY A 154 -9.63 -5.06 4.14
N LEU A 155 -10.13 -6.03 4.89
CA LEU A 155 -9.33 -7.02 5.58
C LEU A 155 -9.66 -8.41 5.03
N GLU A 156 -8.66 -9.11 4.55
CA GLU A 156 -8.82 -10.52 4.24
C GLU A 156 -9.19 -11.26 5.52
N VAL A 157 -10.30 -12.00 5.46
CA VAL A 157 -10.91 -12.81 6.52
C VAL A 157 -11.45 -12.07 7.76
N ASP A 158 -11.36 -10.71 7.82
CA ASP A 158 -11.89 -9.92 8.95
C ASP A 158 -12.83 -8.77 8.51
N GLY A 159 -13.19 -8.72 7.22
CA GLY A 159 -14.22 -7.85 6.65
C GLY A 159 -13.79 -6.41 6.41
N LEU A 160 -14.66 -5.46 6.76
CA LEU A 160 -14.46 -4.04 6.48
C LEU A 160 -14.36 -3.20 7.75
N ARG A 161 -13.53 -2.17 7.67
CA ARG A 161 -13.47 -1.08 8.64
C ARG A 161 -13.75 0.23 7.94
N HIS A 162 -14.43 1.12 8.64
CA HIS A 162 -14.74 2.47 8.19
C HIS A 162 -14.30 3.49 9.22
N SER A 163 -13.76 4.59 8.74
CA SER A 163 -13.48 5.79 9.51
C SER A 163 -14.19 6.97 8.85
N SER A 164 -14.81 7.85 9.63
CA SER A 164 -15.42 9.11 9.18
C SER A 164 -14.63 10.35 9.63
N ASP A 165 -13.48 10.16 10.26
CA ASP A 165 -12.69 11.23 10.88
C ASP A 165 -11.22 11.29 10.37
N GLY A 166 -10.95 10.72 9.21
CA GLY A 166 -9.60 10.73 8.61
C GLY A 166 -8.67 9.66 9.18
N GLY A 167 -9.22 8.60 9.74
CA GLY A 167 -8.46 7.47 10.27
C GLY A 167 -8.08 7.60 11.74
N ASP A 168 -8.73 8.50 12.48
CA ASP A 168 -8.49 8.66 13.91
C ASP A 168 -9.26 7.60 14.73
N THR A 169 -10.52 7.32 14.34
CA THR A 169 -11.33 6.23 14.91
C THR A 169 -11.89 5.31 13.83
N TRP A 170 -12.24 4.08 14.21
CA TRP A 170 -12.64 3.03 13.28
C TRP A 170 -13.82 2.22 13.82
N GLU A 171 -14.73 1.86 12.93
CA GLU A 171 -15.82 0.95 13.20
C GLU A 171 -15.80 -0.25 12.25
N SER A 172 -16.27 -1.40 12.71
CA SER A 172 -16.52 -2.57 11.87
C SER A 172 -17.89 -2.43 11.21
N ILE A 173 -17.94 -2.59 9.87
CA ILE A 173 -19.19 -2.51 9.10
C ILE A 173 -19.54 -3.85 8.43
N ASN A 174 -19.19 -4.95 9.07
CA ASN A 174 -19.39 -6.31 8.54
C ASN A 174 -20.85 -6.78 8.49
N GLY A 175 -21.79 -6.07 9.12
CA GLY A 175 -23.13 -6.56 9.44
C GLY A 175 -23.98 -7.10 8.28
N ALA A 176 -23.72 -6.68 7.03
CA ALA A 176 -24.43 -7.13 5.84
C ALA A 176 -23.53 -7.90 4.86
N ILE A 177 -22.28 -8.15 5.21
CA ILE A 177 -21.32 -8.84 4.34
C ILE A 177 -21.42 -10.36 4.62
N PRO A 178 -21.88 -11.16 3.65
CA PRO A 178 -22.08 -12.59 3.86
C PRO A 178 -20.76 -13.38 3.96
N ASN A 179 -19.68 -12.84 3.42
CA ASN A 179 -18.33 -13.40 3.49
C ASN A 179 -17.34 -12.28 3.83
N PRO A 180 -16.70 -12.31 5.02
CA PRO A 180 -15.77 -11.28 5.45
C PRO A 180 -14.38 -11.39 4.80
N ASP A 181 -14.18 -12.26 3.82
CA ASP A 181 -12.94 -12.40 3.06
C ASP A 181 -12.86 -11.32 1.97
N VAL A 182 -12.40 -10.12 2.36
CA VAL A 182 -12.37 -8.95 1.49
C VAL A 182 -10.99 -8.82 0.85
N HIS A 183 -10.93 -8.89 -0.47
CA HIS A 183 -9.67 -8.78 -1.23
C HIS A 183 -9.39 -7.38 -1.76
N ASN A 184 -10.38 -6.50 -1.85
CA ASN A 184 -10.20 -5.11 -2.28
C ASN A 184 -11.39 -4.26 -1.85
N VAL A 185 -11.15 -2.94 -1.75
CA VAL A 185 -12.17 -1.90 -1.56
C VAL A 185 -11.82 -0.71 -2.46
N ALA A 186 -12.84 -0.12 -3.14
CA ALA A 186 -12.66 1.00 -4.06
C ALA A 186 -13.87 1.96 -3.98
#